data_05cdb0d198669c3a6b866f1aad17c9c1
#
_entry.id   05cdb0d198669c3a6b866f1aad17c9c1
#
_cell.length_a   1.000
_cell.length_b   1.000
_cell.length_c   1.000
_cell.angle_alpha   90.00
_cell.angle_beta   90.00
_cell.angle_gamma   90.00
#
_symmetry.space_group_name_H-M   'P 1'
#
loop_
_entity.id
_entity.type
_entity.pdbx_description
1 polymer ?
#
loop_
_entity_poly.entity_id
_entity_poly.type
_entity_poly.pdbx_seq_one_letter_code
_entity_poly.pdbx_strand_id
1 'polypeptide(L)'
;KKHKYTKTQVEQLEKCMDQKDGPLFFMKTFMKIQHPVKGSIPFHPFPYQERLIASYNDHRFSIAMLPRQTGKTTCASGFLIWYAMFRPDSQILIAAHKYAGASDIMSRVRYAYEMLPAWIKAGVTQYNRNSIEFDNGSKISATTTTENTGRGMSLTLVYCDEFAFVQPPEKAKEFWTSLSPTLSTGGKCMITSTPNSDEDQFAMIWKEANKRFDEYGNDKEVGTNGFYAMKAHWSEHPDRDQVWADAEKARIGEERFRREHECEFLIYDETLISSTHLVDMEGST
;
A
#
# COMPACT_ATOMS: atom_id res chain seq x y z
N LYS A 1 -20.67 30.92 -7.95
CA LYS A 1 -19.67 31.98 -7.71
C LYS A 1 -18.29 31.33 -7.82
N LYS A 2 -17.41 31.83 -8.71
CA LYS A 2 -16.00 31.38 -8.75
C LYS A 2 -15.35 31.71 -7.41
N HIS A 3 -14.78 30.68 -6.77
CA HIS A 3 -14.02 30.88 -5.54
C HIS A 3 -12.79 31.73 -5.84
N LYS A 4 -12.61 32.81 -5.08
CA LYS A 4 -11.44 33.67 -5.21
C LYS A 4 -10.40 33.23 -4.18
N TYR A 5 -9.35 32.57 -4.65
CA TYR A 5 -8.27 32.12 -3.79
C TYR A 5 -7.44 33.28 -3.26
N THR A 6 -7.00 33.17 -2.00
CA THR A 6 -5.99 34.08 -1.44
C THR A 6 -4.61 33.74 -2.02
N LYS A 7 -3.66 34.67 -1.89
CA LYS A 7 -2.27 34.43 -2.31
C LYS A 7 -1.68 33.19 -1.64
N THR A 8 -1.89 33.03 -0.33
CA THR A 8 -1.41 31.87 0.43
C THR A 8 -2.04 30.57 -0.06
N GLN A 9 -3.33 30.58 -0.38
CA GLN A 9 -4.02 29.40 -0.95
C GLN A 9 -3.45 29.01 -2.31
N VAL A 10 -3.15 29.97 -3.18
CA VAL A 10 -2.52 29.70 -4.47
C VAL A 10 -1.13 29.07 -4.29
N GLU A 11 -0.32 29.62 -3.39
CA GLU A 11 1.01 29.08 -3.08
C GLU A 11 0.93 27.65 -2.55
N GLN A 12 -0.05 27.34 -1.69
CA GLN A 12 -0.28 25.99 -1.17
C GLN A 12 -0.75 25.02 -2.27
N LEU A 13 -1.63 25.46 -3.17
CA LEU A 13 -2.04 24.66 -4.32
C LEU A 13 -0.86 24.33 -5.24
N GLU A 14 0.01 25.31 -5.52
CA GLU A 14 1.22 25.09 -6.33
C GLU A 14 2.15 24.06 -5.69
N LYS A 15 2.33 24.10 -4.37
CA LYS A 15 3.11 23.09 -3.63
C LYS A 15 2.48 21.70 -3.70
N CYS A 16 1.15 21.60 -3.62
CA CYS A 16 0.44 20.34 -3.79
C CYS A 16 0.59 19.75 -5.20
N MET A 17 0.73 20.60 -6.21
CA MET A 17 0.89 20.19 -7.60
C MET A 17 2.31 19.76 -7.95
N ASP A 18 3.27 20.00 -7.08
CA ASP A 18 4.66 19.59 -7.28
C ASP A 18 4.76 18.07 -7.47
N GLN A 19 5.46 17.65 -8.51
CA GLN A 19 5.54 16.24 -8.91
C GLN A 19 6.28 15.37 -7.88
N LYS A 20 7.25 15.94 -7.19
CA LYS A 20 8.10 15.23 -6.24
C LYS A 20 7.61 15.38 -4.80
N ASP A 21 7.40 16.61 -4.36
CA ASP A 21 7.12 16.92 -2.96
C ASP A 21 5.62 17.12 -2.67
N GLY A 22 4.80 17.20 -3.71
CA GLY A 22 3.38 17.48 -3.61
C GLY A 22 2.58 16.52 -2.74
N PRO A 23 2.74 15.19 -2.88
CA PRO A 23 1.99 14.24 -2.06
C PRO A 23 2.23 14.41 -0.57
N LEU A 24 3.50 14.49 -0.18
CA LEU A 24 3.87 14.62 1.23
C LEU A 24 3.47 15.98 1.80
N PHE A 25 3.66 17.05 1.04
CA PHE A 25 3.18 18.37 1.42
C PHE A 25 1.67 18.40 1.64
N PHE A 26 0.90 17.87 0.72
CA PHE A 26 -0.56 17.77 0.82
C PHE A 26 -0.99 16.99 2.06
N MET A 27 -0.40 15.83 2.29
CA MET A 27 -0.76 14.96 3.40
C MET A 27 -0.41 15.58 4.74
N LYS A 28 0.77 16.18 4.88
CA LYS A 28 1.19 16.86 6.12
C LYS A 28 0.37 18.12 6.42
N THR A 29 -0.04 18.83 5.40
CA THR A 29 -0.69 20.14 5.55
C THR A 29 -2.21 20.02 5.72
N PHE A 30 -2.86 19.12 4.98
CA PHE A 30 -4.32 19.09 4.87
C PHE A 30 -4.97 17.80 5.36
N MET A 31 -4.26 16.67 5.30
CA MET A 31 -4.86 15.38 5.63
C MET A 31 -5.12 15.25 7.13
N LYS A 32 -6.31 14.76 7.46
CA LYS A 32 -6.68 14.36 8.81
C LYS A 32 -7.00 12.86 8.85
N ILE A 33 -6.71 12.25 9.97
CA ILE A 33 -7.00 10.85 10.24
C ILE A 33 -7.94 10.72 11.43
N GLN A 34 -8.69 9.62 11.45
CA GLN A 34 -9.56 9.28 12.56
C GLN A 34 -8.78 8.52 13.63
N HIS A 35 -8.67 9.11 14.82
CA HIS A 35 -8.06 8.47 15.97
C HIS A 35 -9.14 7.91 16.90
N PRO A 36 -9.00 6.67 17.43
CA PRO A 36 -10.04 6.04 18.26
C PRO A 36 -10.45 6.83 19.48
N VAL A 37 -9.52 7.59 20.09
CA VAL A 37 -9.74 8.35 21.32
C VAL A 37 -9.82 9.86 21.07
N LYS A 38 -8.99 10.37 20.16
CA LYS A 38 -8.82 11.82 19.93
C LYS A 38 -9.73 12.38 18.81
N GLY A 39 -10.51 11.51 18.14
CA GLY A 39 -11.35 11.91 17.02
C GLY A 39 -10.52 12.24 15.78
N SER A 40 -10.80 13.38 15.14
CA SER A 40 -10.08 13.84 13.95
C SER A 40 -8.80 14.55 14.35
N ILE A 41 -7.66 14.04 13.90
CA ILE A 41 -6.34 14.64 14.16
C ILE A 41 -5.57 14.85 12.85
N PRO A 42 -4.67 15.85 12.79
CA PRO A 42 -3.78 16.02 11.65
C PRO A 42 -2.89 14.80 11.44
N PHE A 43 -2.59 14.49 10.17
CA PHE A 43 -1.66 13.43 9.82
C PHE A 43 -0.22 13.91 9.98
N HIS A 44 0.52 13.27 10.87
CA HIS A 44 1.93 13.50 11.09
C HIS A 44 2.69 12.20 10.78
N PRO A 45 3.21 12.03 9.55
CA PRO A 45 3.86 10.80 9.15
C PRO A 45 5.17 10.57 9.91
N PHE A 46 5.40 9.34 10.32
CA PHE A 46 6.69 8.89 10.82
C PHE A 46 7.71 8.77 9.68
N PRO A 47 9.03 8.74 9.96
CA PRO A 47 10.03 8.66 8.90
C PRO A 47 9.84 7.49 7.93
N TYR A 48 9.47 6.30 8.40
CA TYR A 48 9.21 5.16 7.51
C TYR A 48 7.96 5.37 6.65
N GLN A 49 6.94 6.08 7.16
CA GLN A 49 5.74 6.44 6.39
C GLN A 49 6.06 7.47 5.30
N GLU A 50 6.94 8.42 5.58
CA GLU A 50 7.43 9.36 4.57
C GLU A 50 8.18 8.62 3.46
N ARG A 51 9.03 7.64 3.81
CA ARG A 51 9.71 6.79 2.82
C ARG A 51 8.71 5.99 1.98
N LEU A 52 7.65 5.47 2.61
CA LEU A 52 6.60 4.73 1.90
C LEU A 52 5.89 5.61 0.88
N ILE A 53 5.49 6.81 1.27
CA ILE A 53 4.82 7.78 0.39
C ILE A 53 5.76 8.19 -0.75
N ALA A 54 7.03 8.44 -0.46
CA ALA A 54 8.03 8.73 -1.48
C ALA A 54 8.21 7.57 -2.46
N SER A 55 8.22 6.33 -1.98
CA SER A 55 8.32 5.15 -2.85
C SER A 55 7.14 5.02 -3.81
N TYR A 56 5.94 5.36 -3.37
CA TYR A 56 4.76 5.41 -4.24
C TYR A 56 4.87 6.45 -5.34
N ASN A 57 5.42 7.61 -5.01
CA ASN A 57 5.48 8.74 -5.93
C ASN A 57 6.68 8.67 -6.90
N ASP A 58 7.84 8.29 -6.40
CA ASP A 58 9.09 8.34 -7.14
C ASP A 58 9.27 7.18 -8.12
N HIS A 59 8.53 6.08 -7.93
CA HIS A 59 8.65 4.88 -8.75
C HIS A 59 7.33 4.52 -9.41
N ARG A 60 7.41 4.08 -10.65
CA ARG A 60 6.27 3.58 -11.40
C ARG A 60 5.69 2.31 -10.76
N PHE A 61 6.56 1.42 -10.32
CA PHE A 61 6.21 0.18 -9.65
C PHE A 61 6.87 0.13 -8.28
N SER A 62 6.08 -0.04 -7.23
CA SER A 62 6.56 -0.15 -5.86
C SER A 62 5.94 -1.33 -5.14
N ILE A 63 6.74 -2.03 -4.36
CA ILE A 63 6.31 -3.10 -3.48
C ILE A 63 6.87 -2.85 -2.08
N ALA A 64 5.98 -2.81 -1.08
CA ALA A 64 6.35 -2.53 0.29
C ALA A 64 5.95 -3.67 1.21
N MET A 65 6.89 -4.12 2.02
CA MET A 65 6.68 -5.10 3.06
C MET A 65 6.81 -4.42 4.42
N LEU A 66 5.68 -4.30 5.10
CA LEU A 66 5.54 -3.50 6.31
C LEU A 66 4.90 -4.33 7.42
N PRO A 67 5.30 -4.12 8.69
CA PRO A 67 4.64 -4.75 9.83
C PRO A 67 3.15 -4.40 9.92
N ARG A 68 2.39 -5.23 10.62
CA ARG A 68 0.98 -4.93 10.91
C ARG A 68 0.83 -3.64 11.72
N GLN A 69 -0.28 -2.93 11.49
CA GLN A 69 -0.66 -1.71 12.21
C GLN A 69 0.42 -0.62 12.18
N THR A 70 1.03 -0.42 11.01
CA THR A 70 2.03 0.63 10.78
C THR A 70 1.51 1.81 9.97
N GLY A 71 0.18 1.85 9.72
CA GLY A 71 -0.45 2.95 9.00
C GLY A 71 -0.30 2.90 7.47
N LYS A 72 0.05 1.75 6.91
CA LYS A 72 0.21 1.58 5.45
C LYS A 72 -1.05 1.92 4.66
N THR A 73 -2.23 1.51 5.16
CA THR A 73 -3.51 1.83 4.53
C THR A 73 -3.82 3.33 4.58
N THR A 74 -3.51 3.99 5.68
CA THR A 74 -3.64 5.44 5.83
C THR A 74 -2.73 6.19 4.86
N CYS A 75 -1.47 5.79 4.72
CA CYS A 75 -0.53 6.36 3.78
C CYS A 75 -1.00 6.18 2.33
N ALA A 76 -1.45 4.98 1.98
CA ALA A 76 -2.01 4.70 0.66
C ALA A 76 -3.24 5.56 0.37
N SER A 77 -4.18 5.64 1.30
CA SER A 77 -5.41 6.43 1.15
C SER A 77 -5.13 7.90 0.87
N GLY A 78 -4.21 8.50 1.62
CA GLY A 78 -3.80 9.90 1.42
C GLY A 78 -3.11 10.13 0.09
N PHE A 79 -2.23 9.22 -0.32
CA PHE A 79 -1.57 9.28 -1.62
C PHE A 79 -2.56 9.17 -2.78
N LEU A 80 -3.54 8.27 -2.69
CA LEU A 80 -4.55 8.07 -3.73
C LEU A 80 -5.46 9.29 -3.88
N ILE A 81 -5.87 9.93 -2.79
CA ILE A 81 -6.65 11.18 -2.83
C ILE A 81 -5.84 12.28 -3.50
N TRP A 82 -4.59 12.45 -3.11
CA TRP A 82 -3.71 13.43 -3.76
C TRP A 82 -3.60 13.16 -5.26
N TYR A 83 -3.36 11.91 -5.65
CA TYR A 83 -3.21 11.52 -7.05
C TYR A 83 -4.46 11.83 -7.88
N ALA A 84 -5.63 11.48 -7.34
CA ALA A 84 -6.91 11.75 -8.02
C ALA A 84 -7.21 13.24 -8.16
N MET A 85 -6.93 14.03 -7.13
CA MET A 85 -7.27 15.46 -7.10
C MET A 85 -6.32 16.31 -7.95
N PHE A 86 -5.03 15.99 -7.95
CA PHE A 86 -3.99 16.81 -8.60
C PHE A 86 -3.48 16.25 -9.92
N ARG A 87 -3.94 15.08 -10.33
CA ARG A 87 -3.67 14.49 -11.65
C ARG A 87 -4.99 14.19 -12.37
N PRO A 88 -5.44 15.08 -13.25
CA PRO A 88 -6.71 14.90 -13.96
C PRO A 88 -6.78 13.59 -14.74
N ASP A 89 -8.00 13.11 -14.94
CA ASP A 89 -8.31 11.90 -15.72
C ASP A 89 -7.63 10.61 -15.20
N SER A 90 -7.33 10.55 -13.91
CA SER A 90 -6.72 9.37 -13.29
C SER A 90 -7.77 8.30 -12.99
N GLN A 91 -7.56 7.10 -13.54
CA GLN A 91 -8.39 5.92 -13.24
C GLN A 91 -7.65 5.06 -12.24
N ILE A 92 -8.11 5.07 -10.98
CA ILE A 92 -7.45 4.43 -9.83
C ILE A 92 -8.28 3.24 -9.37
N LEU A 93 -7.66 2.07 -9.29
CA LEU A 93 -8.26 0.86 -8.77
C LEU A 93 -7.57 0.43 -7.48
N ILE A 94 -8.35 0.20 -6.44
CA ILE A 94 -7.93 -0.43 -5.19
C ILE A 94 -8.37 -1.89 -5.22
N ALA A 95 -7.43 -2.81 -5.14
CA ALA A 95 -7.70 -4.24 -5.07
C ALA A 95 -7.27 -4.79 -3.70
N ALA A 96 -8.22 -5.20 -2.88
CA ALA A 96 -7.97 -5.79 -1.57
C ALA A 96 -8.24 -7.30 -1.60
N HIS A 97 -7.58 -8.05 -0.72
CA HIS A 97 -7.75 -9.51 -0.64
C HIS A 97 -9.15 -9.93 -0.18
N LYS A 98 -9.86 -9.06 0.55
CA LYS A 98 -11.24 -9.27 1.03
C LYS A 98 -12.09 -8.03 0.85
N TYR A 99 -13.41 -8.22 0.68
CA TYR A 99 -14.36 -7.12 0.58
C TYR A 99 -14.32 -6.17 1.77
N ALA A 100 -14.19 -6.69 2.99
CA ALA A 100 -14.07 -5.87 4.19
C ALA A 100 -12.84 -4.95 4.14
N GLY A 101 -11.70 -5.42 3.62
CA GLY A 101 -10.50 -4.61 3.38
C GLY A 101 -10.73 -3.51 2.35
N ALA A 102 -11.35 -3.83 1.22
CA ALA A 102 -11.71 -2.85 0.20
C ALA A 102 -12.64 -1.75 0.76
N SER A 103 -13.63 -2.14 1.53
CA SER A 103 -14.57 -1.23 2.18
C SER A 103 -13.88 -0.33 3.22
N ASP A 104 -12.95 -0.86 4.00
CA ASP A 104 -12.16 -0.11 4.97
C ASP A 104 -11.27 0.94 4.29
N ILE A 105 -10.57 0.56 3.22
CA ILE A 105 -9.72 1.49 2.46
C ILE A 105 -10.57 2.63 1.88
N MET A 106 -11.72 2.32 1.27
CA MET A 106 -12.60 3.37 0.74
C MET A 106 -13.16 4.27 1.83
N SER A 107 -13.46 3.74 3.02
CA SER A 107 -13.87 4.54 4.16
C SER A 107 -12.79 5.54 4.59
N ARG A 108 -11.53 5.11 4.60
CA ARG A 108 -10.38 5.99 4.89
C ARG A 108 -10.15 7.04 3.81
N VAL A 109 -10.32 6.66 2.54
CA VAL A 109 -10.26 7.59 1.40
C VAL A 109 -11.35 8.66 1.52
N ARG A 110 -12.58 8.26 1.80
CA ARG A 110 -13.70 9.20 2.01
C ARG A 110 -13.44 10.12 3.20
N TYR A 111 -12.99 9.58 4.32
CA TYR A 111 -12.69 10.38 5.50
C TYR A 111 -11.61 11.43 5.22
N ALA A 112 -10.52 11.03 4.57
CA ALA A 112 -9.45 11.94 4.18
C ALA A 112 -9.97 13.07 3.27
N TYR A 113 -10.84 12.75 2.33
CA TYR A 113 -11.48 13.74 1.44
C TYR A 113 -12.43 14.67 2.20
N GLU A 114 -13.32 14.12 3.03
CA GLU A 114 -14.34 14.88 3.76
C GLU A 114 -13.73 15.89 4.74
N MET A 115 -12.59 15.56 5.34
CA MET A 115 -11.90 16.39 6.32
C MET A 115 -11.01 17.48 5.69
N LEU A 116 -10.88 17.51 4.38
CA LEU A 116 -10.14 18.58 3.70
C LEU A 116 -10.85 19.93 3.86
N PRO A 117 -10.10 21.05 3.90
CA PRO A 117 -10.69 22.37 3.82
C PRO A 117 -11.52 22.52 2.52
N ALA A 118 -12.67 23.16 2.61
CA ALA A 118 -13.60 23.29 1.49
C ALA A 118 -12.96 23.91 0.24
N TRP A 119 -12.03 24.83 0.42
CA TRP A 119 -11.38 25.56 -0.68
C TRP A 119 -10.43 24.70 -1.52
N ILE A 120 -9.88 23.59 -0.96
CA ILE A 120 -8.95 22.71 -1.69
C ILE A 120 -9.66 21.48 -2.28
N LYS A 121 -10.85 21.15 -1.77
CA LYS A 121 -11.60 19.99 -2.26
C LYS A 121 -11.89 20.10 -3.76
N ALA A 122 -11.47 19.08 -4.52
CA ALA A 122 -12.00 18.89 -5.85
C ALA A 122 -13.49 18.57 -5.80
N GLY A 123 -14.26 19.05 -6.77
CA GLY A 123 -15.67 18.71 -6.90
C GLY A 123 -15.87 17.21 -7.16
N VAL A 124 -16.96 16.65 -6.65
CA VAL A 124 -17.32 15.24 -6.80
C VAL A 124 -18.59 15.14 -7.60
N THR A 125 -18.58 14.34 -8.67
CA THR A 125 -19.74 14.06 -9.53
C THR A 125 -20.49 12.81 -9.12
N GLN A 126 -19.79 11.85 -8.52
CA GLN A 126 -20.37 10.63 -7.94
C GLN A 126 -19.63 10.24 -6.65
N TYR A 127 -20.41 9.93 -5.62
CA TYR A 127 -19.88 9.60 -4.31
C TYR A 127 -20.70 8.47 -3.70
N ASN A 128 -20.08 7.27 -3.61
CA ASN A 128 -20.74 6.12 -3.03
C ASN A 128 -19.74 5.27 -2.21
N ARG A 129 -20.22 4.15 -1.69
CA ARG A 129 -19.44 3.29 -0.80
C ARG A 129 -18.17 2.71 -1.45
N ASN A 130 -18.22 2.42 -2.73
CA ASN A 130 -17.15 1.70 -3.45
C ASN A 130 -16.41 2.56 -4.46
N SER A 131 -16.86 3.78 -4.71
CA SER A 131 -16.21 4.67 -5.69
C SER A 131 -16.46 6.13 -5.43
N ILE A 132 -15.51 6.95 -5.86
CA ILE A 132 -15.59 8.41 -5.90
C ILE A 132 -15.19 8.85 -7.30
N GLU A 133 -16.03 9.64 -7.96
CA GLU A 133 -15.71 10.30 -9.23
C GLU A 133 -15.57 11.80 -9.01
N PHE A 134 -14.47 12.35 -9.49
CA PHE A 134 -14.15 13.77 -9.38
C PHE A 134 -14.52 14.52 -10.66
N ASP A 135 -14.79 15.81 -10.56
CA ASP A 135 -15.12 16.67 -11.70
C ASP A 135 -13.95 16.92 -12.65
N ASN A 136 -12.72 16.57 -12.24
CA ASN A 136 -11.53 16.58 -13.11
C ASN A 136 -11.37 15.31 -13.97
N GLY A 137 -12.36 14.41 -13.97
CA GLY A 137 -12.35 13.16 -14.71
C GLY A 137 -11.70 11.98 -13.98
N SER A 138 -11.14 12.20 -12.79
CA SER A 138 -10.53 11.11 -12.00
C SER A 138 -11.58 10.27 -11.28
N LYS A 139 -11.29 8.99 -11.11
CA LYS A 139 -12.11 8.04 -10.38
C LYS A 139 -11.25 7.16 -9.49
N ILE A 140 -11.71 6.97 -8.25
CA ILE A 140 -11.18 5.94 -7.33
C ILE A 140 -12.27 4.91 -7.12
N SER A 141 -11.96 3.64 -7.38
CA SER A 141 -12.86 2.51 -7.11
C SER A 141 -12.14 1.42 -6.34
N ALA A 142 -12.87 0.70 -5.49
CA ALA A 142 -12.34 -0.40 -4.70
C ALA A 142 -13.12 -1.68 -4.94
N THR A 143 -12.40 -2.79 -5.03
CA THR A 143 -12.95 -4.13 -5.23
C THR A 143 -12.07 -5.19 -4.56
N THR A 144 -12.59 -6.41 -4.50
CA THR A 144 -11.77 -7.56 -4.11
C THR A 144 -10.90 -8.02 -5.27
N THR A 145 -9.73 -8.57 -4.94
CA THR A 145 -8.83 -9.17 -5.93
C THR A 145 -9.41 -10.48 -6.45
N THR A 146 -9.73 -10.51 -7.73
CA THR A 146 -10.17 -11.71 -8.47
C THR A 146 -9.34 -11.86 -9.74
N GLU A 147 -9.43 -13.00 -10.40
CA GLU A 147 -8.74 -13.26 -11.67
C GLU A 147 -9.11 -12.27 -12.78
N ASN A 148 -10.28 -11.66 -12.70
CA ASN A 148 -10.80 -10.72 -13.71
C ASN A 148 -10.74 -9.24 -13.26
N THR A 149 -10.27 -8.95 -12.05
CA THR A 149 -10.19 -7.59 -11.55
C THR A 149 -9.24 -6.75 -12.41
N GLY A 150 -9.72 -5.61 -12.90
CA GLY A 150 -8.95 -4.71 -13.74
C GLY A 150 -8.87 -5.11 -15.21
N ARG A 151 -9.36 -6.28 -15.61
CA ARG A 151 -9.34 -6.72 -17.01
C ARG A 151 -10.15 -5.78 -17.89
N GLY A 152 -9.56 -5.32 -18.99
CA GLY A 152 -10.19 -4.41 -19.94
C GLY A 152 -10.36 -2.97 -19.45
N MET A 153 -9.83 -2.63 -18.29
CA MET A 153 -9.84 -1.25 -17.76
C MET A 153 -8.58 -0.51 -18.21
N SER A 154 -8.73 0.78 -18.54
CA SER A 154 -7.60 1.68 -18.74
C SER A 154 -7.23 2.31 -17.39
N LEU A 155 -6.29 1.71 -16.67
CA LEU A 155 -5.91 2.11 -15.34
C LEU A 155 -4.67 3.01 -15.35
N THR A 156 -4.75 4.11 -14.62
CA THR A 156 -3.61 5.00 -14.36
C THR A 156 -2.79 4.50 -13.18
N LEU A 157 -3.47 3.97 -12.15
CA LEU A 157 -2.86 3.48 -10.93
C LEU A 157 -3.65 2.33 -10.35
N VAL A 158 -2.94 1.29 -9.90
CA VAL A 158 -3.49 0.17 -9.14
C VAL A 158 -2.80 0.08 -7.80
N TYR A 159 -3.59 0.01 -6.74
CA TYR A 159 -3.12 -0.29 -5.40
C TYR A 159 -3.61 -1.66 -4.97
N CYS A 160 -2.68 -2.56 -4.68
CA CYS A 160 -2.95 -3.92 -4.20
C CYS A 160 -2.66 -3.99 -2.69
N ASP A 161 -3.71 -4.17 -1.89
CA ASP A 161 -3.61 -4.23 -0.44
C ASP A 161 -3.60 -5.68 0.05
N GLU A 162 -2.69 -6.00 0.98
CA GLU A 162 -2.53 -7.34 1.56
C GLU A 162 -2.44 -8.43 0.49
N PHE A 163 -1.65 -8.19 -0.54
CA PHE A 163 -1.56 -9.02 -1.74
C PHE A 163 -1.07 -10.45 -1.46
N ALA A 164 -0.22 -10.62 -0.42
CA ALA A 164 0.23 -11.93 0.03
C ALA A 164 -0.90 -12.83 0.59
N PHE A 165 -2.05 -12.26 0.92
CA PHE A 165 -3.18 -12.96 1.54
C PHE A 165 -4.34 -13.24 0.60
N VAL A 166 -4.19 -12.97 -0.69
CA VAL A 166 -5.18 -13.35 -1.71
C VAL A 166 -5.29 -14.87 -1.77
N GLN A 167 -6.51 -15.40 -1.58
CA GLN A 167 -6.78 -16.82 -1.53
C GLN A 167 -7.81 -17.25 -2.59
N PRO A 168 -7.62 -18.41 -3.23
CA PRO A 168 -6.40 -19.23 -3.20
C PRO A 168 -5.21 -18.51 -3.88
N PRO A 169 -3.94 -18.93 -3.64
CA PRO A 169 -2.76 -18.27 -4.20
C PRO A 169 -2.77 -18.14 -5.73
N GLU A 170 -3.41 -19.05 -6.44
CA GLU A 170 -3.56 -19.02 -7.90
C GLU A 170 -4.34 -17.77 -8.38
N LYS A 171 -5.28 -17.27 -7.57
CA LYS A 171 -6.01 -16.03 -7.90
C LYS A 171 -5.09 -14.80 -7.96
N ALA A 172 -4.12 -14.70 -7.06
CA ALA A 172 -3.12 -13.64 -7.09
C ALA A 172 -2.28 -13.69 -8.37
N LYS A 173 -1.87 -14.89 -8.79
CA LYS A 173 -1.11 -15.12 -10.01
C LYS A 173 -1.92 -14.76 -11.26
N GLU A 174 -3.15 -15.22 -11.34
CA GLU A 174 -4.08 -14.93 -12.44
C GLU A 174 -4.42 -13.44 -12.52
N PHE A 175 -4.70 -12.82 -11.39
CA PHE A 175 -4.90 -11.38 -11.28
C PHE A 175 -3.69 -10.61 -11.82
N TRP A 176 -2.49 -10.97 -11.39
CA TRP A 176 -1.25 -10.33 -11.83
C TRP A 176 -1.05 -10.47 -13.34
N THR A 177 -1.28 -11.66 -13.88
CA THR A 177 -1.21 -11.93 -15.32
C THR A 177 -2.21 -11.08 -16.12
N SER A 178 -3.43 -10.92 -15.60
CA SER A 178 -4.48 -10.11 -16.23
C SER A 178 -4.22 -8.60 -16.15
N LEU A 179 -3.56 -8.15 -15.08
CA LEU A 179 -3.25 -6.75 -14.82
C LEU A 179 -2.04 -6.25 -15.61
N SER A 180 -1.04 -7.10 -15.80
CA SER A 180 0.25 -6.74 -16.40
C SER A 180 0.10 -6.06 -17.77
N PRO A 181 -0.73 -6.53 -18.73
CA PRO A 181 -0.97 -5.81 -19.98
C PRO A 181 -1.56 -4.41 -19.79
N THR A 182 -2.44 -4.22 -18.81
CA THR A 182 -3.01 -2.92 -18.48
C THR A 182 -1.94 -1.94 -17.99
N LEU A 183 -0.99 -2.42 -17.19
CA LEU A 183 0.13 -1.64 -16.69
C LEU A 183 1.18 -1.33 -17.76
N SER A 184 1.32 -2.18 -18.79
CA SER A 184 2.30 -1.98 -19.86
C SER A 184 2.09 -0.69 -20.65
N THR A 185 0.89 -0.13 -20.62
CA THR A 185 0.53 1.14 -21.28
C THR A 185 0.95 2.40 -20.52
N GLY A 186 1.62 2.28 -19.40
CA GLY A 186 2.15 3.39 -18.62
C GLY A 186 1.56 3.57 -17.21
N GLY A 187 0.69 2.68 -16.79
CA GLY A 187 0.07 2.72 -15.46
C GLY A 187 1.06 2.49 -14.31
N LYS A 188 0.74 3.02 -13.14
CA LYS A 188 1.48 2.86 -11.89
C LYS A 188 0.92 1.71 -11.07
N CYS A 189 1.76 0.95 -10.39
CA CYS A 189 1.36 -0.12 -9.48
C CYS A 189 2.02 0.03 -8.11
N MET A 190 1.20 -0.02 -7.07
CA MET A 190 1.63 0.00 -5.68
C MET A 190 1.13 -1.28 -5.00
N ILE A 191 2.03 -2.06 -4.44
CA ILE A 191 1.70 -3.31 -3.72
C ILE A 191 2.19 -3.19 -2.29
N THR A 192 1.31 -3.46 -1.31
CA THR A 192 1.70 -3.55 0.09
C THR A 192 1.18 -4.82 0.73
N SER A 193 1.99 -5.42 1.58
CA SER A 193 1.56 -6.57 2.39
C SER A 193 2.50 -6.78 3.58
N THR A 194 2.03 -7.49 4.59
CA THR A 194 2.90 -8.33 5.41
C THR A 194 3.22 -9.60 4.62
N PRO A 195 4.34 -10.29 4.90
CA PRO A 195 4.68 -11.52 4.20
C PRO A 195 3.77 -12.69 4.62
N ASN A 196 3.61 -13.64 3.74
CA ASN A 196 2.97 -14.93 3.99
C ASN A 196 3.89 -16.05 3.50
N SER A 197 3.47 -16.89 2.55
CA SER A 197 4.32 -17.91 1.95
C SER A 197 5.44 -17.30 1.11
N ASP A 198 6.61 -17.95 1.08
CA ASP A 198 7.74 -17.54 0.23
C ASP A 198 7.58 -17.95 -1.25
N GLU A 199 6.47 -18.61 -1.60
CA GLU A 199 6.17 -19.11 -2.94
C GLU A 199 4.96 -18.43 -3.60
N ASP A 200 4.27 -17.52 -2.90
CA ASP A 200 3.12 -16.80 -3.47
C ASP A 200 3.55 -15.69 -4.46
N GLN A 201 2.58 -15.11 -5.16
CA GLN A 201 2.86 -14.07 -6.16
C GLN A 201 3.51 -12.83 -5.56
N PHE A 202 3.13 -12.44 -4.34
CA PHE A 202 3.77 -11.33 -3.63
C PHE A 202 5.25 -11.61 -3.38
N ALA A 203 5.58 -12.80 -2.89
CA ALA A 203 6.96 -13.22 -2.65
C ALA A 203 7.77 -13.25 -3.96
N MET A 204 7.19 -13.71 -5.06
CA MET A 204 7.83 -13.74 -6.37
C MET A 204 8.21 -12.32 -6.84
N ILE A 205 7.27 -11.38 -6.75
CA ILE A 205 7.53 -9.98 -7.12
C ILE A 205 8.58 -9.36 -6.19
N TRP A 206 8.48 -9.62 -4.89
CA TRP A 206 9.43 -9.14 -3.89
C TRP A 206 10.87 -9.60 -4.16
N LYS A 207 11.05 -10.88 -4.42
CA LYS A 207 12.37 -11.46 -4.72
C LYS A 207 12.98 -10.83 -5.98
N GLU A 208 12.22 -10.69 -7.06
CA GLU A 208 12.69 -10.04 -8.28
C GLU A 208 12.97 -8.55 -8.08
N ALA A 209 12.18 -7.85 -7.28
CA ALA A 209 12.39 -6.44 -6.95
C ALA A 209 13.71 -6.20 -6.20
N ASN A 210 14.20 -7.19 -5.45
CA ASN A 210 15.47 -7.12 -4.73
C ASN A 210 16.68 -7.54 -5.56
N LYS A 211 16.52 -8.04 -6.78
CA LYS A 211 17.58 -8.27 -7.75
C LYS A 211 17.91 -6.99 -8.50
N ARG A 212 18.48 -6.02 -7.82
CA ARG A 212 18.66 -4.65 -8.29
C ARG A 212 20.08 -4.30 -8.72
N PHE A 213 21.03 -5.22 -8.55
CA PHE A 213 22.40 -5.02 -9.00
C PHE A 213 22.59 -5.64 -10.41
N ASP A 214 23.23 -4.88 -11.30
CA ASP A 214 23.57 -5.40 -12.63
C ASP A 214 24.81 -6.31 -12.58
N GLU A 215 25.19 -6.86 -13.73
CA GLU A 215 26.38 -7.73 -13.90
C GLU A 215 27.70 -7.05 -13.51
N TYR A 216 27.72 -5.71 -13.47
CA TYR A 216 28.88 -4.91 -13.07
C TYR A 216 28.83 -4.46 -11.60
N GLY A 217 27.79 -4.85 -10.86
CA GLY A 217 27.60 -4.49 -9.44
C GLY A 217 27.01 -3.11 -9.23
N ASN A 218 26.48 -2.44 -10.25
CA ASN A 218 25.80 -1.15 -10.10
C ASN A 218 24.38 -1.34 -9.55
N ASP A 219 24.01 -0.55 -8.56
CA ASP A 219 22.65 -0.52 -8.01
C ASP A 219 21.73 0.24 -8.97
N LYS A 220 20.71 -0.45 -9.48
CA LYS A 220 19.69 0.13 -10.37
C LYS A 220 18.50 0.70 -9.63
N GLU A 221 18.51 0.67 -8.28
CA GLU A 221 17.43 1.07 -7.38
C GLU A 221 16.16 0.21 -7.50
N VAL A 222 15.85 -0.28 -8.69
CA VAL A 222 14.72 -1.19 -8.96
C VAL A 222 15.24 -2.56 -9.37
N GLY A 223 14.42 -3.58 -9.15
CA GLY A 223 14.74 -4.94 -9.54
C GLY A 223 14.57 -5.21 -11.04
N THR A 224 14.84 -6.44 -11.43
CA THR A 224 14.69 -6.90 -12.82
C THR A 224 13.28 -6.78 -13.36
N ASN A 225 12.27 -6.78 -12.47
CA ASN A 225 10.87 -6.56 -12.80
C ASN A 225 10.43 -5.08 -12.78
N GLY A 226 11.36 -4.15 -12.56
CA GLY A 226 11.08 -2.72 -12.50
C GLY A 226 10.48 -2.22 -11.18
N PHE A 227 10.30 -3.09 -10.21
CA PHE A 227 9.76 -2.72 -8.89
C PHE A 227 10.84 -2.17 -7.97
N TYR A 228 10.50 -1.09 -7.28
CA TYR A 228 11.23 -0.59 -6.12
C TYR A 228 10.72 -1.29 -4.86
N ALA A 229 11.60 -1.95 -4.12
CA ALA A 229 11.27 -2.66 -2.89
C ALA A 229 11.58 -1.80 -1.67
N MET A 230 10.60 -1.68 -0.78
CA MET A 230 10.74 -1.02 0.52
C MET A 230 10.34 -1.97 1.64
N LYS A 231 11.12 -1.99 2.72
CA LYS A 231 10.81 -2.74 3.94
C LYS A 231 10.98 -1.84 5.15
N ALA A 232 10.08 -1.99 6.13
CA ALA A 232 10.22 -1.37 7.45
C ALA A 232 10.27 -2.44 8.53
N HIS A 233 10.96 -2.15 9.63
CA HIS A 233 11.02 -2.97 10.83
C HIS A 233 10.08 -2.40 11.89
N TRP A 234 9.57 -3.26 12.79
CA TRP A 234 8.66 -2.80 13.85
C TRP A 234 9.26 -1.71 14.75
N SER A 235 10.58 -1.74 14.96
CA SER A 235 11.28 -0.75 15.80
C SER A 235 11.33 0.66 15.20
N GLU A 236 10.98 0.83 13.93
CA GLU A 236 10.87 2.14 13.29
C GLU A 236 9.61 2.88 13.72
N HIS A 237 8.63 2.18 14.29
CA HIS A 237 7.46 2.82 14.89
C HIS A 237 7.84 3.39 16.27
N PRO A 238 7.61 4.69 16.53
CA PRO A 238 8.10 5.35 17.74
C PRO A 238 7.52 4.82 19.05
N ASP A 239 6.34 4.19 19.01
CA ASP A 239 5.68 3.63 20.20
C ASP A 239 6.04 2.15 20.44
N ARG A 240 6.95 1.58 19.63
CA ARG A 240 7.35 0.19 19.70
C ARG A 240 8.81 0.06 20.09
N ASP A 241 9.04 -0.26 21.35
CA ASP A 241 10.35 -0.56 21.92
C ASP A 241 10.52 -2.06 22.19
N GLN A 242 11.60 -2.45 22.81
CA GLN A 242 11.87 -3.85 23.16
C GLN A 242 10.83 -4.41 24.14
N VAL A 243 10.34 -3.58 25.07
CA VAL A 243 9.29 -3.99 26.02
C VAL A 243 7.98 -4.32 25.27
N TRP A 244 7.61 -3.47 24.32
CA TRP A 244 6.47 -3.75 23.44
C TRP A 244 6.67 -5.05 22.66
N ALA A 245 7.85 -5.25 22.07
CA ALA A 245 8.16 -6.44 21.28
C ALA A 245 8.09 -7.72 22.11
N ASP A 246 8.64 -7.72 23.32
CA ASP A 246 8.61 -8.87 24.22
C ASP A 246 7.19 -9.22 24.66
N ALA A 247 6.36 -8.22 24.96
CA ALA A 247 4.97 -8.41 25.30
C ALA A 247 4.15 -8.95 24.11
N GLU A 248 4.39 -8.45 22.91
CA GLU A 248 3.72 -8.91 21.70
C GLU A 248 4.11 -10.35 21.34
N LYS A 249 5.40 -10.70 21.44
CA LYS A 249 5.89 -12.09 21.27
C LYS A 249 5.22 -13.05 22.25
N ALA A 250 5.10 -12.65 23.51
CA ALA A 250 4.43 -13.45 24.53
C ALA A 250 2.95 -13.68 24.21
N ARG A 251 2.29 -12.67 23.61
CA ARG A 251 0.87 -12.71 23.28
C ARG A 251 0.56 -13.54 22.04
N ILE A 252 1.34 -13.43 20.97
CA ILE A 252 1.05 -14.05 19.67
C ILE A 252 1.99 -15.20 19.29
N GLY A 253 3.07 -15.39 20.01
CA GLY A 253 4.10 -16.37 19.71
C GLY A 253 5.20 -15.83 18.80
N GLU A 254 6.36 -16.44 18.84
CA GLU A 254 7.55 -15.96 18.15
C GLU A 254 7.45 -16.08 16.62
N GLU A 255 6.92 -17.19 16.10
CA GLU A 255 6.76 -17.42 14.67
C GLU A 255 5.84 -16.37 14.03
N ARG A 256 4.69 -16.14 14.65
CA ARG A 256 3.74 -15.13 14.19
C ARG A 256 4.31 -13.72 14.30
N PHE A 257 5.08 -13.44 15.37
CA PHE A 257 5.77 -12.17 15.55
C PHE A 257 6.77 -11.90 14.43
N ARG A 258 7.58 -12.88 14.07
CA ARG A 258 8.57 -12.78 12.97
C ARG A 258 7.87 -12.46 11.64
N ARG A 259 6.76 -13.12 11.36
CA ARG A 259 6.00 -12.89 10.13
C ARG A 259 5.30 -11.53 10.13
N GLU A 260 4.56 -11.20 11.17
CA GLU A 260 3.70 -10.01 11.21
C GLU A 260 4.44 -8.71 11.52
N HIS A 261 5.54 -8.77 12.25
CA HIS A 261 6.28 -7.59 12.72
C HIS A 261 7.71 -7.50 12.20
N GLU A 262 8.40 -8.60 12.02
CA GLU A 262 9.75 -8.61 11.46
C GLU A 262 9.76 -8.85 9.94
N CYS A 263 8.60 -9.07 9.35
CA CYS A 263 8.41 -9.25 7.91
C CYS A 263 9.24 -10.41 7.33
N GLU A 264 9.21 -11.55 8.01
CA GLU A 264 9.81 -12.79 7.54
C GLU A 264 8.77 -13.68 6.85
N PHE A 265 9.13 -14.26 5.71
CA PHE A 265 8.27 -15.22 5.01
C PHE A 265 8.21 -16.56 5.74
N LEU A 266 7.06 -17.26 5.62
CA LEU A 266 6.97 -18.67 5.98
C LEU A 266 7.73 -19.50 4.94
N ILE A 267 8.71 -20.28 5.39
CA ILE A 267 9.51 -21.16 4.54
C ILE A 267 8.87 -22.55 4.54
N TYR A 268 8.39 -23.00 3.39
CA TYR A 268 7.68 -24.27 3.23
C TYR A 268 8.58 -25.49 3.55
N ASP A 269 9.88 -25.40 3.24
CA ASP A 269 10.84 -26.49 3.46
C ASP A 269 11.13 -26.76 4.94
N GLU A 270 11.10 -25.75 5.80
CA GLU A 270 11.29 -25.93 7.24
C GLU A 270 10.13 -26.67 7.91
N THR A 271 8.90 -26.48 7.41
CA THR A 271 7.74 -27.22 7.91
C THR A 271 7.73 -28.69 7.51
N LEU A 272 8.27 -29.03 6.37
CA LEU A 272 8.42 -30.43 5.91
C LEU A 272 9.49 -31.19 6.70
N ILE A 273 10.61 -30.55 7.01
CA ILE A 273 11.69 -31.14 7.81
C ILE A 273 11.22 -31.39 9.26
N SER A 274 10.48 -30.48 9.85
CA SER A 274 9.95 -30.65 11.21
C SER A 274 8.89 -31.76 11.30
N SER A 275 8.06 -31.95 10.26
CA SER A 275 7.09 -33.05 10.23
C SER A 275 7.73 -34.40 9.98
N THR A 276 8.81 -34.48 9.19
CA THR A 276 9.56 -35.72 8.96
C THR A 276 10.32 -36.12 10.22
N HIS A 277 10.90 -35.16 10.95
CA HIS A 277 11.56 -35.44 12.25
C HIS A 277 10.58 -35.92 13.33
N LEU A 278 9.34 -35.41 13.32
CA LEU A 278 8.30 -35.87 14.25
C LEU A 278 7.88 -37.31 13.95
N VAL A 279 7.81 -37.71 12.68
CA VAL A 279 7.49 -39.10 12.30
C VAL A 279 8.61 -40.05 12.64
N ASP A 280 9.87 -39.65 12.52
CA ASP A 280 11.03 -40.48 12.90
C ASP A 280 11.16 -40.64 14.44
N MET A 281 10.69 -39.69 15.23
CA MET A 281 10.66 -39.77 16.68
C MET A 281 9.53 -40.66 17.20
N GLU A 282 8.40 -40.77 16.52
CA GLU A 282 7.28 -41.65 16.85
C GLU A 282 7.54 -43.12 16.41
N GLY A 283 8.45 -43.34 15.47
CA GLY A 283 8.82 -44.68 14.97
C GLY A 283 9.92 -45.40 15.78
N SER A 284 10.44 -44.78 16.85
CA SER A 284 11.55 -45.34 17.66
C SER A 284 11.16 -45.74 19.09
N THR A 285 9.88 -46.06 19.34
CA THR A 285 9.42 -46.68 20.60
C THR A 285 8.94 -48.10 20.39
#